data_b1f5d1b5477562d783e07ac511fe1ce8
#
_entry.id   b1f5d1b5477562d783e07ac511fe1ce8
#
_cell.length_a   1.000
_cell.length_b   1.000
_cell.length_c   1.000
_cell.angle_alpha   90.00
_cell.angle_beta   90.00
_cell.angle_gamma   90.00
#
_symmetry.space_group_name_H-M   'P 1'
#
loop_
_entity.id
_entity.type
_entity.pdbx_description
1 polymer ?
#
loop_
_entity_poly.entity_id
_entity_poly.type
_entity_poly.pdbx_seq_one_letter_code
_entity_poly.pdbx_strand_id
1 'polypeptide(L)'
;MDEFIGTVTGLEEINPYCFFVRVNSSYSSTVALDQVVRVDYYWGDREFHAYGMITEVKAKWDGSISTGYQEEAYNEGIYQGVPIYLGKVVVTRVLEKKGETLIPVPYSFPPPAGEKVFGACGEELGVALGFSEIRRGKRALPCGILPSGDVAYLDLKYILGDNGA
;
A
#
# COMPACT_ATOMS: atom_id res chain seq x y z
N MET A 1 13.94 -7.08 -7.27
CA MET A 1 14.51 -5.90 -6.57
C MET A 1 13.29 -5.10 -6.12
N ASP A 2 13.17 -4.91 -4.81
CA ASP A 2 11.98 -4.25 -4.23
C ASP A 2 12.00 -2.78 -4.64
N GLU A 3 10.97 -2.34 -5.35
CA GLU A 3 10.83 -0.96 -5.82
C GLU A 3 10.45 -0.07 -4.64
N PHE A 4 11.36 0.84 -4.23
CA PHE A 4 11.12 1.78 -3.14
C PHE A 4 10.15 2.89 -3.59
N ILE A 5 8.95 2.91 -3.03
CA ILE A 5 7.90 3.88 -3.37
C ILE A 5 8.03 5.16 -2.54
N GLY A 6 8.29 5.03 -1.24
CA GLY A 6 8.34 6.17 -0.33
C GLY A 6 8.38 5.75 1.14
N THR A 7 7.87 6.62 2.02
CA THR A 7 7.84 6.38 3.47
C THR A 7 6.45 6.62 4.03
N VAL A 8 6.10 5.87 5.08
CA VAL A 8 4.89 6.13 5.87
C VAL A 8 4.99 7.53 6.48
N THR A 9 3.97 8.36 6.31
CA THR A 9 3.96 9.74 6.80
C THR A 9 2.97 9.94 7.93
N GLY A 10 3.34 10.73 8.94
CA GLY A 10 2.45 11.19 10.00
C GLY A 10 1.74 12.51 9.71
N LEU A 11 1.79 13.02 8.46
CA LEU A 11 1.08 14.24 8.06
C LEU A 11 -0.44 14.07 7.98
N GLU A 12 -0.88 12.84 7.92
CA GLU A 12 -2.30 12.43 7.92
C GLU A 12 -2.49 11.35 9.00
N GLU A 13 -3.74 11.09 9.35
CA GLU A 13 -4.06 10.08 10.35
C GLU A 13 -3.65 8.68 9.90
N ILE A 14 -2.96 7.98 10.80
CA ILE A 14 -2.55 6.58 10.62
C ILE A 14 -3.39 5.72 11.57
N ASN A 15 -4.00 4.67 11.06
CA ASN A 15 -4.73 3.69 11.84
C ASN A 15 -4.48 2.26 11.30
N PRO A 16 -4.93 1.18 11.97
CA PRO A 16 -4.66 -0.19 11.55
C PRO A 16 -5.18 -0.56 10.14
N TYR A 17 -6.14 0.18 9.62
CA TYR A 17 -6.78 -0.09 8.33
C TYR A 17 -6.28 0.80 7.20
N CYS A 18 -5.63 1.91 7.54
CA CYS A 18 -5.24 2.92 6.56
C CYS A 18 -4.02 3.71 7.04
N PHE A 19 -3.09 3.95 6.13
CA PHE A 19 -1.96 4.85 6.33
C PHE A 19 -1.67 5.64 5.05
N PHE A 20 -0.81 6.66 5.18
CA PHE A 20 -0.40 7.47 4.05
C PHE A 20 1.08 7.31 3.76
N VAL A 21 1.42 7.30 2.49
CA VAL A 21 2.79 7.22 1.98
C VAL A 21 3.17 8.57 1.41
N ARG A 22 4.25 9.15 1.93
CA ARG A 22 4.93 10.25 1.23
C ARG A 22 5.73 9.64 0.09
N VAL A 23 5.26 9.85 -1.12
CA VAL A 23 5.86 9.29 -2.32
C VAL A 23 7.23 9.92 -2.58
N ASN A 24 8.23 9.13 -2.90
CA ASN A 24 9.53 9.62 -3.32
C ASN A 24 9.39 10.39 -4.64
N SER A 25 10.04 11.54 -4.75
CA SER A 25 9.98 12.41 -5.94
C SER A 25 10.37 11.70 -7.24
N SER A 26 11.28 10.73 -7.17
CA SER A 26 11.68 9.90 -8.32
C SER A 26 10.56 8.97 -8.82
N TYR A 27 9.54 8.72 -8.02
CA TYR A 27 8.41 7.82 -8.31
C TYR A 27 7.08 8.53 -8.41
N SER A 28 7.03 9.84 -8.25
CA SER A 28 5.78 10.62 -8.27
C SER A 28 4.98 10.48 -9.58
N SER A 29 5.66 10.14 -10.69
CA SER A 29 5.03 9.90 -12.00
C SER A 29 4.62 8.44 -12.25
N THR A 30 5.05 7.50 -11.41
CA THR A 30 4.82 6.05 -11.60
C THR A 30 3.90 5.45 -10.55
N VAL A 31 3.67 6.14 -9.44
CA VAL A 31 2.69 5.70 -8.43
C VAL A 31 1.30 5.74 -9.03
N ALA A 32 0.64 4.60 -9.05
CA ALA A 32 -0.68 4.42 -9.63
C ALA A 32 -1.72 4.03 -8.58
N LEU A 33 -2.98 4.33 -8.86
CA LEU A 33 -4.11 3.75 -8.15
C LEU A 33 -4.09 2.23 -8.33
N ASP A 34 -4.60 1.52 -7.34
CA ASP A 34 -4.64 0.04 -7.28
C ASP A 34 -3.26 -0.64 -7.21
N GLN A 35 -2.18 0.14 -7.09
CA GLN A 35 -0.85 -0.43 -6.83
C GLN A 35 -0.81 -1.03 -5.43
N VAL A 36 -0.35 -2.27 -5.34
CA VAL A 36 -0.15 -2.96 -4.06
C VAL A 36 1.23 -2.61 -3.51
N VAL A 37 1.28 -2.30 -2.24
CA VAL A 37 2.51 -1.94 -1.53
C VAL A 37 2.72 -2.80 -0.29
N ARG A 38 3.97 -2.88 0.14
CA ARG A 38 4.41 -3.55 1.36
C ARG A 38 5.15 -2.60 2.27
N VAL A 39 4.91 -2.74 3.58
CA VAL A 39 5.66 -2.09 4.66
C VAL A 39 6.12 -3.15 5.64
N ASP A 40 7.43 -3.22 5.88
CA ASP A 40 8.01 -4.08 6.89
C ASP A 40 8.34 -3.23 8.12
N TYR A 41 7.86 -3.63 9.30
CA TYR A 41 8.03 -2.84 10.52
C TYR A 41 8.06 -3.70 11.77
N TYR A 42 8.55 -3.12 12.85
CA TYR A 42 8.59 -3.74 14.16
C TYR A 42 7.62 -3.06 15.13
N TRP A 43 6.99 -3.87 15.97
CA TRP A 43 6.24 -3.40 17.11
C TRP A 43 6.69 -4.18 18.35
N GLY A 44 7.52 -3.57 19.18
CA GLY A 44 8.32 -4.28 20.18
C GLY A 44 9.27 -5.27 19.52
N ASP A 45 9.25 -6.50 19.97
CA ASP A 45 10.11 -7.59 19.44
C ASP A 45 9.46 -8.36 18.26
N ARG A 46 8.29 -7.90 17.81
CA ARG A 46 7.52 -8.58 16.75
C ARG A 46 7.72 -7.88 15.42
N GLU A 47 8.02 -8.68 14.38
CA GLU A 47 8.17 -8.21 13.00
C GLU A 47 6.85 -8.43 12.23
N PHE A 48 6.41 -7.39 11.53
CA PHE A 48 5.19 -7.39 10.76
C PHE A 48 5.46 -6.97 9.30
N HIS A 49 4.69 -7.56 8.40
CA HIS A 49 4.60 -7.18 6.99
C HIS A 49 3.16 -6.76 6.72
N ALA A 50 2.92 -5.47 6.54
CA ALA A 50 1.62 -4.96 6.13
C ALA A 50 1.58 -4.79 4.62
N TYR A 51 0.55 -5.33 4.00
CA TYR A 51 0.22 -5.15 2.60
C TYR A 51 -1.00 -4.26 2.48
N GLY A 52 -1.01 -3.41 1.46
CA GLY A 52 -2.14 -2.54 1.19
C GLY A 52 -2.18 -2.08 -0.24
N MET A 53 -3.29 -1.46 -0.62
CA MET A 53 -3.53 -0.95 -1.96
C MET A 53 -3.63 0.57 -1.92
N ILE A 54 -2.99 1.25 -2.86
CA ILE A 54 -3.10 2.70 -3.02
C ILE A 54 -4.46 3.02 -3.63
N THR A 55 -5.32 3.69 -2.86
CA THR A 55 -6.70 4.01 -3.27
C THR A 55 -6.91 5.48 -3.63
N GLU A 56 -5.95 6.34 -3.26
CA GLU A 56 -6.00 7.77 -3.53
C GLU A 56 -4.57 8.30 -3.65
N VAL A 57 -4.34 9.19 -4.60
CA VAL A 57 -3.09 9.96 -4.71
C VAL A 57 -3.44 11.44 -4.72
N LYS A 58 -2.85 12.21 -3.82
CA LYS A 58 -3.06 13.66 -3.74
C LYS A 58 -1.74 14.41 -3.63
N ALA A 59 -1.70 15.62 -4.19
CA ALA A 59 -0.61 16.56 -3.97
C ALA A 59 -0.92 17.44 -2.75
N LYS A 60 0.09 17.72 -1.95
CA LYS A 60 0.02 18.63 -0.80
C LYS A 60 1.31 19.46 -0.76
N TRP A 61 1.18 20.73 -0.43
CA TRP A 61 2.37 21.55 -0.23
C TRP A 61 3.05 21.18 1.09
N ASP A 62 4.38 21.01 1.03
CA ASP A 62 5.20 20.81 2.23
C ASP A 62 5.39 22.18 2.89
N GLY A 63 4.74 22.41 4.02
CA GLY A 63 5.08 23.64 4.61
C GLY A 63 4.37 24.20 5.80
N SER A 64 5.10 25.10 6.35
CA SER A 64 4.79 25.98 7.47
C SER A 64 3.84 27.15 7.11
N ILE A 65 3.41 27.26 5.84
CA ILE A 65 2.55 28.35 5.33
C ILE A 65 1.20 27.73 4.95
N SER A 66 0.11 28.49 5.11
CA SER A 66 -1.22 27.99 4.73
C SER A 66 -1.26 27.61 3.25
N THR A 67 -1.96 26.53 2.93
CA THR A 67 -1.99 25.95 1.57
C THR A 67 -2.39 26.98 0.51
N GLY A 68 -3.37 27.84 0.81
CA GLY A 68 -3.81 28.87 -0.11
C GLY A 68 -2.73 29.91 -0.45
N TYR A 69 -1.97 30.35 0.55
CA TYR A 69 -0.89 31.30 0.32
C TYR A 69 0.28 30.67 -0.47
N GLN A 70 0.57 29.42 -0.24
CA GLN A 70 1.63 28.72 -1.00
C GLN A 70 1.27 28.55 -2.47
N GLU A 71 0.00 28.24 -2.75
CA GLU A 71 -0.50 28.09 -4.10
C GLU A 71 -0.49 29.42 -4.87
N GLU A 72 -0.94 30.51 -4.24
CA GLU A 72 -0.85 31.85 -4.81
C GLU A 72 0.60 32.26 -5.08
N ALA A 73 1.48 32.16 -4.09
CA ALA A 73 2.88 32.52 -4.22
C ALA A 73 3.62 31.66 -5.27
N TYR A 74 3.24 30.40 -5.46
CA TYR A 74 3.77 29.56 -6.52
C TYR A 74 3.30 30.04 -7.90
N ASN A 75 2.01 30.33 -8.05
CA ASN A 75 1.43 30.81 -9.31
C ASN A 75 1.99 32.18 -9.72
N GLU A 76 2.36 33.01 -8.75
CA GLU A 76 3.02 34.30 -8.96
C GLU A 76 4.55 34.17 -9.18
N GLY A 77 5.11 32.95 -9.13
CA GLY A 77 6.54 32.72 -9.28
C GLY A 77 7.40 33.14 -8.08
N ILE A 78 6.78 33.49 -6.95
CA ILE A 78 7.46 33.94 -5.72
C ILE A 78 7.94 32.76 -4.90
N TYR A 79 7.20 31.64 -4.96
CA TYR A 79 7.49 30.41 -4.22
C TYR A 79 7.85 29.27 -5.18
N GLN A 80 9.06 28.73 -5.00
CA GLN A 80 9.57 27.61 -5.81
C GLN A 80 9.46 26.25 -5.06
N GLY A 81 8.53 26.12 -4.15
CA GLY A 81 8.30 24.86 -3.43
C GLY A 81 7.81 23.74 -4.36
N VAL A 82 8.18 22.51 -4.02
CA VAL A 82 7.71 21.33 -4.74
C VAL A 82 6.60 20.67 -3.93
N PRO A 83 5.43 20.39 -4.52
CA PRO A 83 4.39 19.67 -3.82
C PRO A 83 4.88 18.28 -3.45
N ILE A 84 4.51 17.82 -2.27
CA ILE A 84 4.67 16.42 -1.88
C ILE A 84 3.47 15.62 -2.38
N TYR A 85 3.73 14.42 -2.85
CA TYR A 85 2.67 13.49 -3.25
C TYR A 85 2.41 12.51 -2.11
N LEU A 86 1.15 12.35 -1.76
CA LEU A 86 0.67 11.45 -0.72
C LEU A 86 -0.21 10.38 -1.34
N GLY A 87 0.16 9.11 -1.14
CA GLY A 87 -0.68 7.96 -1.49
C GLY A 87 -1.42 7.47 -0.25
N LYS A 88 -2.74 7.39 -0.29
CA LYS A 88 -3.54 6.73 0.73
C LYS A 88 -3.54 5.24 0.49
N VAL A 89 -3.09 4.48 1.46
CA VAL A 89 -3.03 3.01 1.41
C VAL A 89 -4.10 2.44 2.32
N VAL A 90 -4.98 1.62 1.77
CA VAL A 90 -5.90 0.79 2.54
C VAL A 90 -5.25 -0.57 2.75
N VAL A 91 -5.14 -0.98 4.01
CA VAL A 91 -4.50 -2.25 4.38
C VAL A 91 -5.38 -3.41 3.95
N THR A 92 -4.81 -4.34 3.20
CA THR A 92 -5.50 -5.56 2.74
C THR A 92 -5.13 -6.76 3.59
N ARG A 93 -3.89 -6.78 4.13
CA ARG A 93 -3.40 -7.91 4.92
C ARG A 93 -2.24 -7.49 5.82
N VAL A 94 -2.19 -8.09 7.01
CA VAL A 94 -1.03 -8.00 7.91
C VAL A 94 -0.57 -9.40 8.25
N LEU A 95 0.73 -9.63 8.13
CA LEU A 95 1.39 -10.88 8.48
C LEU A 95 2.39 -10.62 9.60
N GLU A 96 2.44 -11.47 10.59
CA GLU A 96 3.50 -11.51 11.60
C GLU A 96 4.53 -12.55 11.21
N LYS A 97 5.80 -12.19 11.26
CA LYS A 97 6.90 -13.12 11.02
C LYS A 97 7.25 -13.86 12.31
N LYS A 98 7.13 -15.19 12.27
CA LYS A 98 7.53 -16.11 13.34
C LYS A 98 8.57 -17.08 12.83
N GLY A 99 9.85 -16.81 13.08
CA GLY A 99 10.96 -17.54 12.48
C GLY A 99 10.95 -17.37 10.95
N GLU A 100 10.88 -18.47 10.22
CA GLU A 100 10.81 -18.47 8.75
C GLU A 100 9.37 -18.36 8.19
N THR A 101 8.36 -18.28 9.05
CA THR A 101 6.95 -18.37 8.63
C THR A 101 6.25 -17.02 8.80
N LEU A 102 5.46 -16.63 7.80
CA LEU A 102 4.55 -15.48 7.84
C LEU A 102 3.13 -15.96 8.19
N ILE A 103 2.56 -15.45 9.27
CA ILE A 103 1.25 -15.85 9.80
C ILE A 103 0.30 -14.67 9.72
N PRO A 104 -0.88 -14.81 9.09
CA PRO A 104 -1.90 -13.76 9.08
C PRO A 104 -2.34 -13.39 10.50
N VAL A 105 -2.41 -12.10 10.76
CA VAL A 105 -2.86 -11.55 12.06
C VAL A 105 -3.91 -10.48 11.84
N PRO A 106 -4.77 -10.23 12.86
CA PRO A 106 -5.70 -9.11 12.82
C PRO A 106 -4.98 -7.76 12.65
N TYR A 107 -5.63 -6.78 12.06
CA TYR A 107 -5.13 -5.42 11.92
C TYR A 107 -5.12 -4.72 13.28
N SER A 108 -4.05 -4.87 14.04
CA SER A 108 -3.96 -4.37 15.42
C SER A 108 -3.01 -3.20 15.56
N PHE A 109 -1.95 -3.17 14.74
CA PHE A 109 -0.88 -2.18 14.84
C PHE A 109 -0.62 -1.54 13.47
N PRO A 110 -0.79 -0.22 13.35
CA PRO A 110 -0.46 0.48 12.10
C PRO A 110 1.06 0.53 11.90
N PRO A 111 1.53 0.61 10.64
CA PRO A 111 2.94 0.89 10.37
C PRO A 111 3.34 2.23 10.97
N PRO A 112 4.47 2.33 11.69
CA PRO A 112 4.96 3.60 12.22
C PRO A 112 5.31 4.59 11.12
N ALA A 113 5.19 5.90 11.41
CA ALA A 113 5.68 6.93 10.52
C ALA A 113 7.21 6.82 10.35
N GLY A 114 7.68 7.01 9.12
CA GLY A 114 9.09 6.89 8.75
C GLY A 114 9.48 5.53 8.16
N GLU A 115 8.64 4.50 8.31
CA GLU A 115 8.91 3.19 7.72
C GLU A 115 8.90 3.25 6.18
N LYS A 116 9.74 2.43 5.56
CA LYS A 116 9.88 2.35 4.11
C LYS A 116 8.73 1.57 3.49
N VAL A 117 8.25 2.06 2.35
CA VAL A 117 7.19 1.45 1.58
C VAL A 117 7.76 0.98 0.24
N PHE A 118 7.50 -0.27 -0.09
CA PHE A 118 7.94 -0.92 -1.32
C PHE A 118 6.76 -1.34 -2.17
N GLY A 119 6.93 -1.38 -3.48
CA GLY A 119 5.98 -1.99 -4.40
C GLY A 119 5.97 -3.50 -4.23
N ALA A 120 4.79 -4.09 -4.09
CA ALA A 120 4.64 -5.54 -4.08
C ALA A 120 4.42 -6.07 -5.50
N CYS A 121 5.12 -7.15 -5.87
CA CYS A 121 5.04 -7.76 -7.19
C CYS A 121 5.18 -9.29 -7.11
N GLY A 122 4.78 -9.98 -8.17
CA GLY A 122 4.95 -11.43 -8.31
C GLY A 122 4.28 -12.22 -7.19
N GLU A 123 5.05 -13.06 -6.50
CA GLU A 123 4.54 -13.90 -5.42
C GLU A 123 3.98 -13.10 -4.23
N GLU A 124 4.53 -11.92 -3.96
CA GLU A 124 4.05 -11.06 -2.89
C GLU A 124 2.61 -10.56 -3.12
N LEU A 125 2.24 -10.28 -4.37
CA LEU A 125 0.86 -9.97 -4.73
C LEU A 125 -0.07 -11.13 -4.40
N GLY A 126 0.37 -12.35 -4.67
CA GLY A 126 -0.36 -13.54 -4.30
C GLY A 126 -0.63 -13.65 -2.80
N VAL A 127 0.34 -13.23 -2.00
CA VAL A 127 0.22 -13.17 -0.53
C VAL A 127 -0.67 -12.01 -0.11
N ALA A 128 -0.42 -10.80 -0.62
CA ALA A 128 -1.13 -9.57 -0.26
C ALA A 128 -2.64 -9.66 -0.53
N LEU A 129 -3.01 -10.24 -1.67
CA LEU A 129 -4.40 -10.34 -2.14
C LEU A 129 -5.05 -11.71 -1.83
N GLY A 130 -4.35 -12.60 -1.12
CA GLY A 130 -4.87 -13.91 -0.77
C GLY A 130 -4.94 -14.91 -1.94
N PHE A 131 -4.35 -14.60 -3.09
CA PHE A 131 -4.38 -15.47 -4.27
C PHE A 131 -3.67 -16.81 -4.04
N SER A 132 -2.64 -16.80 -3.19
CA SER A 132 -1.89 -18.02 -2.86
C SER A 132 -2.78 -19.08 -2.19
N GLU A 133 -3.70 -18.66 -1.32
CA GLU A 133 -4.64 -19.58 -0.65
C GLU A 133 -5.70 -20.12 -1.61
N ILE A 134 -6.30 -19.27 -2.45
CA ILE A 134 -7.33 -19.70 -3.40
C ILE A 134 -6.74 -20.59 -4.50
N ARG A 135 -5.51 -20.31 -4.95
CA ARG A 135 -4.78 -21.17 -5.90
C ARG A 135 -4.46 -22.52 -5.30
N ARG A 136 -3.95 -22.56 -4.05
CA ARG A 136 -3.66 -23.81 -3.33
C ARG A 136 -4.93 -24.64 -3.12
N GLY A 137 -6.06 -23.98 -2.85
CA GLY A 137 -7.37 -24.61 -2.72
C GLY A 137 -8.02 -25.01 -4.05
N LYS A 138 -7.34 -24.78 -5.21
CA LYS A 138 -7.88 -25.05 -6.56
C LYS A 138 -9.20 -24.31 -6.86
N ARG A 139 -9.39 -23.14 -6.26
CA ARG A 139 -10.59 -22.31 -6.38
C ARG A 139 -10.36 -21.01 -7.15
N ALA A 140 -9.15 -20.82 -7.67
CA ALA A 140 -8.75 -19.60 -8.35
C ALA A 140 -9.30 -19.55 -9.78
N LEU A 141 -10.18 -18.59 -10.06
CA LEU A 141 -10.64 -18.27 -11.40
C LEU A 141 -9.90 -17.02 -11.90
N PRO A 142 -9.09 -17.11 -12.97
CA PRO A 142 -8.48 -15.91 -13.56
C PRO A 142 -9.57 -14.94 -14.04
N CYS A 143 -9.46 -13.65 -13.65
CA CYS A 143 -10.48 -12.66 -13.98
C CYS A 143 -9.94 -11.39 -14.63
N GLY A 144 -8.63 -11.22 -14.70
CA GLY A 144 -8.00 -10.04 -15.29
C GLY A 144 -6.51 -9.98 -15.08
N ILE A 145 -5.94 -8.82 -15.41
CA ILE A 145 -4.52 -8.50 -15.22
C ILE A 145 -4.44 -7.25 -14.34
N LEU A 146 -3.63 -7.31 -13.28
CA LEU A 146 -3.35 -6.18 -12.40
C LEU A 146 -2.46 -5.15 -13.11
N PRO A 147 -2.39 -3.90 -12.61
CA PRO A 147 -1.46 -2.89 -13.15
C PRO A 147 0.01 -3.34 -13.15
N SER A 148 0.40 -4.24 -12.26
CA SER A 148 1.73 -4.88 -12.21
C SER A 148 2.00 -5.88 -13.35
N GLY A 149 0.98 -6.24 -14.15
CA GLY A 149 1.05 -7.30 -15.16
C GLY A 149 0.75 -8.71 -14.63
N ASP A 150 0.51 -8.85 -13.34
CA ASP A 150 0.18 -10.15 -12.72
C ASP A 150 -1.30 -10.51 -12.93
N VAL A 151 -1.61 -11.82 -12.95
CA VAL A 151 -2.98 -12.29 -13.11
C VAL A 151 -3.78 -12.10 -11.82
N ALA A 152 -4.92 -11.45 -11.91
CA ALA A 152 -5.92 -11.36 -10.84
C ALA A 152 -6.80 -12.60 -10.80
N TYR A 153 -7.18 -13.01 -9.58
CA TYR A 153 -8.00 -14.20 -9.36
C TYR A 153 -9.22 -13.89 -8.49
N LEU A 154 -10.34 -14.50 -8.84
CA LEU A 154 -11.53 -14.57 -8.00
C LEU A 154 -11.59 -15.93 -7.32
N ASP A 155 -12.09 -15.98 -6.07
CA ASP A 155 -12.36 -17.25 -5.38
C ASP A 155 -13.71 -17.79 -5.84
N LEU A 156 -13.71 -18.96 -6.46
CA LEU A 156 -14.93 -19.66 -6.92
C LEU A 156 -15.93 -19.88 -5.78
N LYS A 157 -15.46 -20.04 -4.55
CA LYS A 157 -16.34 -20.18 -3.38
C LYS A 157 -17.23 -18.95 -3.18
N TYR A 158 -16.70 -17.72 -3.43
CA TYR A 158 -17.51 -16.50 -3.36
C TYR A 158 -18.53 -16.37 -4.49
N ILE A 159 -18.21 -16.91 -5.66
CA ILE A 159 -19.08 -16.83 -6.84
C ILE A 159 -20.21 -17.88 -6.76
N LEU A 160 -19.87 -19.10 -6.38
CA LEU A 160 -20.79 -20.25 -6.43
C LEU A 160 -21.47 -20.53 -5.08
N GLY A 161 -21.01 -19.88 -4.00
CA GLY A 161 -21.42 -20.20 -2.63
C GLY A 161 -20.86 -21.53 -2.12
N ASP A 162 -21.15 -21.86 -0.87
CA ASP A 162 -20.63 -23.08 -0.21
C ASP A 162 -21.16 -24.38 -0.82
N ASN A 163 -22.23 -24.33 -1.61
CA ASN A 163 -22.86 -25.47 -2.26
C ASN A 163 -22.39 -25.71 -3.71
N GLY A 164 -21.43 -24.95 -4.19
CA GLY A 164 -20.93 -25.03 -5.57
C GLY A 164 -19.67 -25.89 -5.77
N ALA A 165 -19.27 -26.68 -4.77
CA ALA A 165 -18.12 -27.58 -4.83
C ALA A 165 -18.54 -29.03 -4.58
#